data_91a2e86f086726d3a771f69f8207673c
#
_entry.id   91a2e86f086726d3a771f69f8207673c
#
_cell.length_a   1.000
_cell.length_b   1.000
_cell.length_c   1.000
_cell.angle_alpha   90.00
_cell.angle_beta   90.00
_cell.angle_gamma   90.00
#
_symmetry.space_group_name_H-M   'P 1'
#
loop_
_entity.id
_entity.type
_entity.pdbx_description
1 polymer ?
#
loop_
_entity_poly.entity_id
_entity_poly.type
_entity_poly.pdbx_seq_one_letter_code
_entity_poly.pdbx_strand_id
1 'polypeptide(L)'
;ERVTGMDFLEYLKQKALLKMGFSENSWCVKSPEGYAWGGSGVMCTTRDLALFAQLVMRKGEYNGEQLLPRAYTEAATQKQIDNSREGNTSYYGQGYGYQIWITEYGFAFLGMGDQLAICVPEKDLLFVCTADNQGNSTSRRTIFDLFETHILANAEDAPLPENSVGVEKMEKALADMEIPHQLGLSSTDKADEINGVTFTCQDKNAKISSFCLDFLETGEGVFTYVTPRGEKQLRFGIRRNVMGVLDEPQYSGEAINHPAG
;
A
#
# COMPACT_ATOMS: atom_id res chain seq x y z
N GLU A 1 16.60 16.86 -1.92
CA GLU A 1 15.98 18.18 -2.08
C GLU A 1 17.00 19.30 -2.02
N ARG A 2 17.89 19.32 -1.02
CA ARG A 2 18.89 20.37 -0.85
C ARG A 2 19.82 20.56 -2.07
N VAL A 3 20.14 19.50 -2.80
CA VAL A 3 21.01 19.54 -3.97
C VAL A 3 20.26 19.94 -5.24
N THR A 4 19.01 19.52 -5.37
CA THR A 4 18.21 19.72 -6.59
C THR A 4 17.29 20.93 -6.52
N GLY A 5 17.01 21.43 -5.32
CA GLY A 5 15.97 22.46 -5.09
C GLY A 5 14.53 21.95 -5.29
N MET A 6 14.36 20.63 -5.46
CA MET A 6 13.07 20.01 -5.74
C MET A 6 12.71 18.99 -4.66
N ASP A 7 11.40 18.77 -4.47
CA ASP A 7 10.89 17.64 -3.71
C ASP A 7 11.47 16.33 -4.26
N PHE A 8 11.79 15.41 -3.36
CA PHE A 8 12.42 14.13 -3.71
C PHE A 8 11.58 13.32 -4.72
N LEU A 9 10.28 13.16 -4.45
CA LEU A 9 9.41 12.37 -5.32
C LEU A 9 9.16 13.09 -6.64
N GLU A 10 8.96 14.40 -6.63
CA GLU A 10 8.79 15.20 -7.86
C GLU A 10 10.04 15.14 -8.75
N TYR A 11 11.23 15.15 -8.15
CA TYR A 11 12.46 14.94 -8.93
C TYR A 11 12.48 13.57 -9.59
N LEU A 12 12.14 12.50 -8.87
CA LEU A 12 12.08 11.15 -9.43
C LEU A 12 10.99 11.01 -10.51
N LYS A 13 9.81 11.59 -10.27
CA LYS A 13 8.73 11.61 -11.27
C LYS A 13 9.23 12.20 -12.59
N GLN A 14 9.81 13.39 -12.55
CA GLN A 14 10.29 14.06 -13.77
C GLN A 14 11.43 13.30 -14.46
N LYS A 15 12.33 12.66 -13.72
CA LYS A 15 13.51 12.00 -14.28
C LYS A 15 13.22 10.59 -14.81
N ALA A 16 12.32 9.86 -14.17
CA ALA A 16 12.09 8.46 -14.48
C ALA A 16 10.62 8.05 -14.44
N LEU A 17 9.90 8.30 -13.34
CA LEU A 17 8.68 7.59 -13.04
C LEU A 17 7.53 7.91 -13.99
N LEU A 18 7.33 9.17 -14.39
CA LEU A 18 6.26 9.56 -15.32
C LEU A 18 6.44 8.94 -16.71
N LYS A 19 7.68 8.69 -17.15
CA LYS A 19 7.96 7.97 -18.40
C LYS A 19 7.45 6.54 -18.39
N MET A 20 7.23 5.98 -17.20
CA MET A 20 6.75 4.62 -16.99
C MET A 20 5.23 4.55 -16.79
N GLY A 21 4.54 5.68 -16.74
CA GLY A 21 3.12 5.75 -16.41
C GLY A 21 2.83 5.69 -14.91
N PHE A 22 3.80 6.03 -14.06
CA PHE A 22 3.60 6.20 -12.63
C PHE A 22 2.59 7.32 -12.36
N SER A 23 1.75 7.18 -11.34
CA SER A 23 0.68 8.11 -11.03
C SER A 23 1.18 9.52 -10.71
N GLU A 24 0.65 10.52 -11.42
CA GLU A 24 0.89 11.92 -11.12
C GLU A 24 0.38 12.30 -9.72
N ASN A 25 -0.66 11.64 -9.24
CA ASN A 25 -1.28 11.87 -7.93
C ASN A 25 -0.49 11.24 -6.77
N SER A 26 0.60 10.52 -7.04
CA SER A 26 1.46 10.01 -5.98
C SER A 26 2.14 11.16 -5.22
N TRP A 27 2.32 11.00 -3.92
CA TRP A 27 2.92 12.01 -3.06
C TRP A 27 3.73 11.36 -1.93
N CYS A 28 4.51 12.15 -1.22
CA CYS A 28 5.30 11.67 -0.10
C CYS A 28 4.94 12.45 1.18
N VAL A 29 4.81 11.73 2.30
CA VAL A 29 4.67 12.33 3.62
C VAL A 29 5.87 13.25 3.89
N LYS A 30 5.60 14.42 4.45
CA LYS A 30 6.63 15.42 4.73
C LYS A 30 6.86 15.57 6.22
N SER A 31 8.10 15.90 6.57
CA SER A 31 8.46 16.34 7.92
C SER A 31 7.81 17.71 8.22
N PRO A 32 7.78 18.16 9.49
CA PRO A 32 7.30 19.49 9.85
C PRO A 32 8.02 20.63 9.11
N GLU A 33 9.28 20.42 8.71
CA GLU A 33 10.08 21.37 7.94
C GLU A 33 9.77 21.35 6.43
N GLY A 34 8.85 20.47 5.99
CA GLY A 34 8.38 20.39 4.61
C GLY A 34 9.20 19.49 3.69
N TYR A 35 10.16 18.70 4.21
CA TYR A 35 10.95 17.76 3.43
C TYR A 35 10.29 16.39 3.37
N ALA A 36 10.40 15.72 2.23
CA ALA A 36 9.91 14.33 2.07
C ALA A 36 10.70 13.37 2.99
N TRP A 37 10.00 12.39 3.54
CA TRP A 37 10.64 11.34 4.31
C TRP A 37 11.50 10.44 3.40
N GLY A 38 12.80 10.36 3.69
CA GLY A 38 13.74 9.63 2.83
C GLY A 38 13.67 8.10 2.95
N GLY A 39 13.06 7.58 4.00
CA GLY A 39 13.02 6.13 4.28
C GLY A 39 11.62 5.52 4.22
N SER A 40 10.57 6.32 4.08
CA SER A 40 9.18 5.86 4.06
C SER A 40 8.22 6.95 3.59
N GLY A 41 6.93 6.63 3.55
CA GLY A 41 5.88 7.64 3.38
C GLY A 41 5.55 8.01 1.94
N VAL A 42 6.01 7.26 0.96
CA VAL A 42 5.53 7.42 -0.42
C VAL A 42 4.14 6.80 -0.54
N MET A 43 3.18 7.62 -0.93
CA MET A 43 1.80 7.22 -1.20
C MET A 43 1.63 7.05 -2.70
N CYS A 44 1.42 5.81 -3.12
CA CYS A 44 1.28 5.45 -4.53
C CYS A 44 0.37 4.23 -4.67
N THR A 45 -0.03 3.90 -5.88
CA THR A 45 -0.83 2.71 -6.14
C THR A 45 0.03 1.44 -6.11
N THR A 46 -0.60 0.28 -5.94
CA THR A 46 0.08 -1.03 -6.07
C THR A 46 0.76 -1.17 -7.44
N ARG A 47 0.15 -0.64 -8.49
CA ARG A 47 0.71 -0.62 -9.85
C ARG A 47 1.95 0.25 -9.95
N ASP A 48 1.97 1.39 -9.29
CA ASP A 48 3.16 2.26 -9.24
C ASP A 48 4.33 1.56 -8.57
N LEU A 49 4.07 0.87 -7.45
CA LEU A 49 5.09 0.07 -6.77
C LEU A 49 5.62 -1.04 -7.70
N ALA A 50 4.73 -1.70 -8.46
CA ALA A 50 5.13 -2.71 -9.45
C ALA A 50 6.02 -2.12 -10.55
N LEU A 51 5.69 -0.96 -11.10
CA LEU A 51 6.50 -0.28 -12.11
C LEU A 51 7.90 0.05 -11.59
N PHE A 52 7.99 0.57 -10.37
CA PHE A 52 9.29 0.88 -9.77
C PHE A 52 10.11 -0.39 -9.51
N ALA A 53 9.50 -1.43 -8.96
CA ALA A 53 10.17 -2.71 -8.72
C ALA A 53 10.65 -3.36 -10.04
N GLN A 54 9.84 -3.31 -11.10
CA GLN A 54 10.21 -3.78 -12.43
C GLN A 54 11.41 -3.00 -12.99
N LEU A 55 11.43 -1.66 -12.84
CA LEU A 55 12.57 -0.84 -13.27
C LEU A 55 13.85 -1.29 -12.59
N VAL A 56 13.82 -1.50 -11.27
CA VAL A 56 14.99 -1.96 -10.51
C VAL A 56 15.37 -3.38 -10.91
N MET A 57 14.41 -4.29 -11.07
CA MET A 57 14.62 -5.68 -11.49
C MET A 57 15.27 -5.74 -12.89
N ARG A 58 14.93 -4.82 -13.78
CA ARG A 58 15.53 -4.67 -15.11
C ARG A 58 16.77 -3.75 -15.12
N LYS A 59 17.43 -3.63 -13.99
CA LYS A 59 18.71 -2.89 -13.85
C LYS A 59 18.61 -1.42 -14.28
N GLY A 60 17.45 -0.82 -14.05
CA GLY A 60 17.19 0.59 -14.34
C GLY A 60 16.78 0.88 -15.78
N GLU A 61 16.50 -0.14 -16.59
CA GLU A 61 16.05 -0.01 -17.97
C GLU A 61 14.52 -0.16 -18.07
N TYR A 62 13.89 0.70 -18.84
CA TYR A 62 12.46 0.63 -19.16
C TYR A 62 12.24 0.97 -20.64
N ASN A 63 11.59 0.07 -21.38
CA ASN A 63 11.31 0.22 -22.83
C ASN A 63 12.55 0.62 -23.66
N GLY A 64 13.73 0.07 -23.34
CA GLY A 64 14.98 0.36 -24.03
C GLY A 64 15.68 1.66 -23.60
N GLU A 65 15.12 2.41 -22.67
CA GLU A 65 15.76 3.59 -22.09
C GLU A 65 16.33 3.29 -20.69
N GLN A 66 17.60 3.67 -20.47
CA GLN A 66 18.24 3.57 -19.16
C GLN A 66 17.80 4.75 -18.28
N LEU A 67 16.80 4.55 -17.42
CA LEU A 67 16.23 5.59 -16.54
C LEU A 67 17.00 5.73 -15.22
N LEU A 68 17.56 4.63 -14.69
CA LEU A 68 18.44 4.63 -13.52
C LEU A 68 19.81 4.07 -13.93
N PRO A 69 20.91 4.55 -13.34
CA PRO A 69 22.24 4.02 -13.66
C PRO A 69 22.33 2.51 -13.39
N ARG A 70 22.65 1.70 -14.40
CA ARG A 70 22.77 0.24 -14.31
C ARG A 70 23.67 -0.19 -13.15
N ALA A 71 24.87 0.39 -13.06
CA ALA A 71 25.82 0.05 -12.00
C ALA A 71 25.27 0.32 -10.59
N TYR A 72 24.44 1.37 -10.44
CA TYR A 72 23.79 1.65 -9.16
C TYR A 72 22.72 0.60 -8.81
N THR A 73 21.86 0.28 -9.77
CA THR A 73 20.79 -0.71 -9.53
C THR A 73 21.35 -2.10 -9.29
N GLU A 74 22.40 -2.50 -9.99
CA GLU A 74 23.11 -3.77 -9.76
C GLU A 74 23.74 -3.80 -8.35
N ALA A 75 24.41 -2.72 -7.94
CA ALA A 75 24.96 -2.65 -6.59
C ALA A 75 23.84 -2.62 -5.50
N ALA A 76 22.75 -1.90 -5.77
CA ALA A 76 21.64 -1.77 -4.81
C ALA A 76 20.92 -3.09 -4.53
N THR A 77 20.88 -3.99 -5.50
CA THR A 77 20.20 -5.30 -5.43
C THR A 77 21.14 -6.46 -5.07
N GLN A 78 22.35 -6.15 -4.64
CA GLN A 78 23.32 -7.14 -4.15
C GLN A 78 23.56 -6.98 -2.64
N LYS A 79 24.01 -8.05 -1.98
CA LYS A 79 24.38 -8.02 -0.58
C LYS A 79 25.55 -7.05 -0.34
N GLN A 80 25.26 -5.96 0.36
CA GLN A 80 26.23 -4.98 0.82
C GLN A 80 26.59 -5.18 2.29
N ILE A 81 25.60 -5.63 3.09
CA ILE A 81 25.74 -5.86 4.52
C ILE A 81 25.16 -7.24 4.87
N ASP A 82 25.82 -7.92 5.80
CA ASP A 82 25.31 -9.15 6.38
C ASP A 82 24.25 -8.84 7.43
N ASN A 83 23.09 -9.46 7.30
CA ASN A 83 21.97 -9.34 8.24
C ASN A 83 21.50 -10.71 8.77
N SER A 84 22.35 -11.72 8.76
CA SER A 84 22.05 -13.08 9.22
C SER A 84 21.56 -13.17 10.67
N ARG A 85 21.81 -12.13 11.48
CA ARG A 85 21.30 -12.02 12.85
C ARG A 85 19.78 -11.78 12.93
N GLU A 86 19.16 -11.30 11.85
CA GLU A 86 17.71 -11.01 11.80
C GLU A 86 16.87 -12.26 11.55
N GLY A 87 17.50 -13.38 11.29
CA GLY A 87 16.86 -14.67 11.02
C GLY A 87 17.48 -15.37 9.80
N ASN A 88 16.99 -16.57 9.51
CA ASN A 88 17.41 -17.34 8.35
C ASN A 88 16.17 -17.93 7.68
N THR A 89 15.49 -17.09 6.93
CA THR A 89 14.35 -17.46 6.09
C THR A 89 14.68 -17.12 4.63
N SER A 90 13.85 -17.52 3.69
CA SER A 90 14.00 -17.17 2.27
C SER A 90 14.11 -15.65 2.02
N TYR A 91 13.62 -14.82 2.93
CA TYR A 91 13.55 -13.36 2.80
C TYR A 91 14.22 -12.56 3.94
N TYR A 92 14.69 -13.22 5.00
CA TYR A 92 15.50 -12.61 6.08
C TYR A 92 16.82 -13.35 6.26
N GLY A 93 17.88 -12.60 6.56
CA GLY A 93 19.18 -13.16 6.82
C GLY A 93 20.03 -13.43 5.57
N GLN A 94 19.51 -13.19 4.38
CA GLN A 94 20.21 -13.42 3.11
C GLN A 94 21.16 -12.27 2.76
N GLY A 95 20.96 -11.10 3.35
CA GLY A 95 21.75 -9.88 3.16
C GLY A 95 20.87 -8.65 2.96
N TYR A 96 21.51 -7.48 2.91
CA TYR A 96 20.85 -6.21 2.68
C TYR A 96 21.67 -5.35 1.71
N GLY A 97 21.00 -4.84 0.68
CA GLY A 97 21.56 -3.95 -0.33
C GLY A 97 21.38 -2.47 0.02
N TYR A 98 21.13 -1.62 -0.96
CA TYR A 98 20.83 -0.20 -0.71
C TYR A 98 19.33 -0.02 -0.43
N GLN A 99 18.93 -0.23 0.82
CA GLN A 99 17.52 -0.26 1.29
C GLN A 99 16.67 -1.35 0.62
N ILE A 100 17.30 -2.42 0.15
CA ILE A 100 16.68 -3.55 -0.53
C ILE A 100 17.07 -4.83 0.19
N TRP A 101 16.10 -5.65 0.54
CA TRP A 101 16.31 -6.96 1.17
C TRP A 101 16.73 -7.98 0.13
N ILE A 102 17.79 -8.71 0.41
CA ILE A 102 18.20 -9.84 -0.44
C ILE A 102 17.40 -11.06 -0.01
N THR A 103 16.92 -11.83 -0.99
CA THR A 103 16.18 -13.07 -0.78
C THR A 103 16.93 -14.25 -1.42
N GLU A 104 16.53 -15.48 -1.10
CA GLU A 104 17.15 -16.69 -1.70
C GLU A 104 17.00 -16.73 -3.22
N TYR A 105 16.01 -16.04 -3.78
CA TYR A 105 15.67 -16.07 -5.20
C TYR A 105 15.77 -14.71 -5.90
N GLY A 106 16.32 -13.72 -5.22
CA GLY A 106 16.50 -12.38 -5.79
C GLY A 106 16.53 -11.29 -4.72
N PHE A 107 15.55 -10.40 -4.75
CA PHE A 107 15.47 -9.31 -3.77
C PHE A 107 14.02 -8.88 -3.52
N ALA A 108 13.79 -8.11 -2.45
CA ALA A 108 12.48 -7.61 -2.12
C ALA A 108 12.51 -6.20 -1.51
N PHE A 109 11.46 -5.43 -1.78
CA PHE A 109 11.12 -4.23 -1.03
C PHE A 109 10.13 -4.63 0.06
N LEU A 110 10.48 -4.40 1.32
CA LEU A 110 9.66 -4.77 2.46
C LEU A 110 9.30 -3.52 3.26
N GLY A 111 8.03 -3.12 3.17
CA GLY A 111 7.49 -1.99 3.92
C GLY A 111 6.64 -2.41 5.10
N MET A 112 6.36 -1.47 5.99
CA MET A 112 5.50 -1.66 7.16
C MET A 112 4.07 -1.99 6.70
N GLY A 113 3.39 -2.92 7.41
CA GLY A 113 2.02 -3.33 7.07
C GLY A 113 1.93 -4.16 5.79
N ASP A 114 3.08 -4.71 5.33
CA ASP A 114 3.22 -5.57 4.15
C ASP A 114 2.98 -4.83 2.82
N GLN A 115 3.59 -3.66 2.69
CA GLN A 115 3.86 -3.07 1.38
C GLN A 115 5.04 -3.84 0.77
N LEU A 116 4.77 -4.78 -0.14
CA LEU A 116 5.77 -5.73 -0.62
C LEU A 116 5.93 -5.66 -2.13
N ALA A 117 7.18 -5.77 -2.59
CA ALA A 117 7.47 -6.15 -3.97
C ALA A 117 8.59 -7.20 -3.95
N ILE A 118 8.26 -8.42 -4.37
CA ILE A 118 9.16 -9.57 -4.41
C ILE A 118 9.62 -9.75 -5.85
N CYS A 119 10.92 -9.65 -6.07
CA CYS A 119 11.54 -9.69 -7.38
C CYS A 119 12.36 -10.99 -7.54
N VAL A 120 12.05 -11.78 -8.56
CA VAL A 120 12.75 -13.00 -8.96
C VAL A 120 13.30 -12.80 -10.38
N PRO A 121 14.47 -12.16 -10.53
CA PRO A 121 15.00 -11.78 -11.84
C PRO A 121 15.21 -12.97 -12.79
N GLU A 122 15.64 -14.12 -12.27
CA GLU A 122 15.90 -15.33 -13.07
C GLU A 122 14.65 -15.89 -13.74
N LYS A 123 13.45 -15.59 -13.20
CA LYS A 123 12.16 -16.01 -13.76
C LYS A 123 11.36 -14.86 -14.38
N ASP A 124 11.94 -13.68 -14.51
CA ASP A 124 11.23 -12.43 -14.88
C ASP A 124 9.89 -12.28 -14.13
N LEU A 125 9.88 -12.68 -12.86
CA LEU A 125 8.70 -12.74 -12.02
C LEU A 125 8.73 -11.63 -10.96
N LEU A 126 7.64 -10.89 -10.88
CA LEU A 126 7.41 -9.85 -9.90
C LEU A 126 6.07 -10.07 -9.22
N PHE A 127 6.08 -10.15 -7.90
CA PHE A 127 4.87 -10.14 -7.07
C PHE A 127 4.81 -8.84 -6.26
N VAL A 128 3.67 -8.18 -6.27
CA VAL A 128 3.44 -6.94 -5.51
C VAL A 128 2.17 -7.04 -4.69
N CYS A 129 2.25 -6.62 -3.44
CA CYS A 129 1.15 -6.56 -2.51
C CYS A 129 1.19 -5.25 -1.74
N THR A 130 0.04 -4.62 -1.58
CA THR A 130 -0.15 -3.49 -0.65
C THR A 130 -1.24 -3.88 0.35
N ALA A 131 -0.96 -3.72 1.64
CA ALA A 131 -1.85 -4.16 2.70
C ALA A 131 -1.73 -3.25 3.93
N ASP A 132 -2.68 -3.36 4.84
CA ASP A 132 -2.58 -2.80 6.19
C ASP A 132 -2.66 -3.93 7.23
N ASN A 133 -1.55 -4.63 7.36
CA ASN A 133 -1.38 -5.73 8.31
C ASN A 133 -0.58 -5.30 9.56
N GLN A 134 -0.58 -4.04 9.89
CA GLN A 134 0.11 -3.55 11.09
C GLN A 134 -0.45 -4.24 12.34
N GLY A 135 0.45 -4.67 13.22
CA GLY A 135 0.07 -5.45 14.41
C GLY A 135 -0.10 -6.96 14.19
N ASN A 136 -0.10 -7.44 12.94
CA ASN A 136 -0.10 -8.87 12.65
C ASN A 136 1.33 -9.36 12.37
N SER A 137 1.96 -9.97 13.36
CA SER A 137 3.36 -10.42 13.27
C SER A 137 3.59 -11.61 12.33
N THR A 138 2.53 -12.29 11.90
CA THR A 138 2.61 -13.49 11.04
C THR A 138 2.26 -13.23 9.57
N SER A 139 1.67 -12.10 9.25
CA SER A 139 1.15 -11.80 7.91
C SER A 139 2.22 -11.88 6.82
N ARG A 140 3.38 -11.28 7.06
CA ARG A 140 4.50 -11.31 6.10
C ARG A 140 4.93 -12.74 5.78
N ARG A 141 5.13 -13.55 6.82
CA ARG A 141 5.47 -14.96 6.62
C ARG A 141 4.40 -15.67 5.80
N THR A 142 3.14 -15.48 6.12
CA THR A 142 2.03 -16.09 5.36
C THR A 142 2.05 -15.68 3.89
N ILE A 143 2.31 -14.40 3.59
CA ILE A 143 2.38 -13.92 2.21
C ILE A 143 3.55 -14.59 1.46
N PHE A 144 4.73 -14.68 2.08
CA PHE A 144 5.88 -15.35 1.48
C PHE A 144 5.65 -16.84 1.29
N ASP A 145 5.11 -17.55 2.29
CA ASP A 145 4.79 -18.98 2.21
C ASP A 145 3.80 -19.26 1.05
N LEU A 146 2.77 -18.41 0.89
CA LEU A 146 1.81 -18.51 -0.21
C LEU A 146 2.44 -18.18 -1.57
N PHE A 147 3.24 -17.14 -1.64
CA PHE A 147 3.98 -16.77 -2.85
C PHE A 147 4.90 -17.92 -3.30
N GLU A 148 5.69 -18.46 -2.39
CA GLU A 148 6.63 -19.55 -2.69
C GLU A 148 5.91 -20.83 -3.11
N THR A 149 4.84 -21.20 -2.41
CA THR A 149 4.12 -22.45 -2.65
C THR A 149 3.24 -22.41 -3.90
N HIS A 150 2.56 -21.31 -4.14
CA HIS A 150 1.54 -21.24 -5.19
C HIS A 150 1.98 -20.49 -6.45
N ILE A 151 2.96 -19.60 -6.35
CA ILE A 151 3.42 -18.81 -7.48
C ILE A 151 4.82 -19.26 -7.92
N LEU A 152 5.82 -19.11 -7.05
CA LEU A 152 7.21 -19.37 -7.41
C LEU A 152 7.44 -20.84 -7.79
N ALA A 153 6.91 -21.78 -7.01
CA ALA A 153 7.04 -23.22 -7.28
C ALA A 153 6.36 -23.68 -8.59
N ASN A 154 5.41 -22.89 -9.09
CA ASN A 154 4.67 -23.19 -10.32
C ASN A 154 5.07 -22.29 -11.51
N ALA A 155 6.05 -21.41 -11.32
CA ALA A 155 6.57 -20.55 -12.38
C ALA A 155 7.49 -21.35 -13.30
N GLU A 156 7.02 -21.63 -14.51
CA GLU A 156 7.77 -22.35 -15.55
C GLU A 156 8.68 -21.39 -16.34
N ASP A 157 9.77 -21.94 -16.93
CA ASP A 157 10.71 -21.19 -17.76
C ASP A 157 10.29 -21.17 -19.25
N ALA A 158 9.02 -21.40 -19.51
CA ALA A 158 8.43 -21.43 -20.85
C ALA A 158 7.21 -20.47 -20.92
N PRO A 159 6.90 -19.93 -22.10
CA PRO A 159 5.67 -19.20 -22.30
C PRO A 159 4.46 -20.05 -21.93
N LEU A 160 3.52 -19.47 -21.20
CA LEU A 160 2.27 -20.13 -20.90
C LEU A 160 1.50 -20.42 -22.20
N PRO A 161 0.82 -21.58 -22.30
CA PRO A 161 -0.03 -21.87 -23.45
C PRO A 161 -1.18 -20.86 -23.54
N GLU A 162 -1.63 -20.57 -24.77
CA GLU A 162 -2.79 -19.70 -24.97
C GLU A 162 -4.01 -20.25 -24.20
N ASN A 163 -4.62 -19.40 -23.41
CA ASN A 163 -5.80 -19.72 -22.60
C ASN A 163 -6.74 -18.50 -22.57
N SER A 164 -7.48 -18.31 -23.67
CA SER A 164 -8.43 -17.21 -23.80
C SER A 164 -9.51 -17.20 -22.70
N VAL A 165 -9.98 -18.36 -22.28
CA VAL A 165 -10.96 -18.49 -21.19
C VAL A 165 -10.36 -18.07 -19.84
N GLY A 166 -9.10 -18.41 -19.61
CA GLY A 166 -8.37 -17.98 -18.41
C GLY A 166 -8.15 -16.47 -18.39
N VAL A 167 -7.81 -15.88 -19.54
CA VAL A 167 -7.64 -14.42 -19.69
C VAL A 167 -8.95 -13.70 -19.43
N GLU A 168 -10.06 -14.14 -20.02
CA GLU A 168 -11.37 -13.54 -19.78
C GLU A 168 -11.80 -13.60 -18.30
N LYS A 169 -11.57 -14.74 -17.64
CA LYS A 169 -11.82 -14.87 -16.19
C LYS A 169 -10.97 -13.92 -15.35
N MET A 170 -9.70 -13.79 -15.71
CA MET A 170 -8.77 -12.87 -15.02
C MET A 170 -9.21 -11.43 -15.22
N GLU A 171 -9.51 -11.00 -16.44
CA GLU A 171 -9.98 -9.66 -16.76
C GLU A 171 -11.27 -9.32 -16.01
N LYS A 172 -12.22 -10.27 -15.99
CA LYS A 172 -13.44 -10.12 -15.20
C LYS A 172 -13.14 -9.97 -13.70
N ALA A 173 -12.30 -10.83 -13.14
CA ALA A 173 -11.93 -10.75 -11.73
C ALA A 173 -11.23 -9.43 -11.38
N LEU A 174 -10.39 -8.90 -12.28
CA LEU A 174 -9.75 -7.59 -12.11
C LEU A 174 -10.76 -6.44 -12.18
N ALA A 175 -11.74 -6.53 -13.08
CA ALA A 175 -12.78 -5.51 -13.20
C ALA A 175 -13.74 -5.49 -12.00
N ASP A 176 -14.01 -6.68 -11.43
CA ASP A 176 -14.88 -6.85 -10.26
C ASP A 176 -14.13 -6.66 -8.92
N MET A 177 -12.82 -6.39 -8.95
CA MET A 177 -12.01 -6.26 -7.75
C MET A 177 -12.34 -4.97 -6.99
N GLU A 178 -12.73 -5.13 -5.73
CA GLU A 178 -12.97 -4.02 -4.81
C GLU A 178 -12.37 -4.31 -3.43
N ILE A 179 -12.12 -3.26 -2.67
CA ILE A 179 -11.72 -3.42 -1.26
C ILE A 179 -12.91 -4.07 -0.53
N PRO A 180 -12.71 -5.16 0.23
CA PRO A 180 -13.78 -5.79 0.98
C PRO A 180 -14.56 -4.78 1.83
N HIS A 181 -15.87 -4.80 1.73
CA HIS A 181 -16.76 -4.00 2.54
C HIS A 181 -17.54 -4.88 3.52
N GLN A 182 -18.12 -4.27 4.55
CA GLN A 182 -18.92 -4.99 5.52
C GLN A 182 -20.18 -5.55 4.87
N LEU A 183 -20.36 -6.86 4.96
CA LEU A 183 -21.60 -7.52 4.53
C LEU A 183 -22.67 -7.36 5.61
N GLY A 184 -23.91 -7.16 5.19
CA GLY A 184 -25.04 -6.99 6.07
C GLY A 184 -26.32 -6.69 5.32
N LEU A 185 -27.37 -6.35 6.03
CA LEU A 185 -28.63 -5.89 5.43
C LEU A 185 -28.44 -4.47 4.89
N SER A 186 -29.11 -4.18 3.76
CA SER A 186 -29.08 -2.84 3.16
C SER A 186 -30.02 -1.85 3.88
N SER A 187 -30.92 -2.35 4.70
CA SER A 187 -31.86 -1.56 5.49
C SER A 187 -32.26 -2.30 6.78
N THR A 188 -32.80 -1.57 7.71
CA THR A 188 -33.39 -2.07 8.96
C THR A 188 -34.50 -1.14 9.35
N ASP A 189 -35.54 -1.67 10.02
CA ASP A 189 -36.65 -0.89 10.60
C ASP A 189 -36.16 0.18 11.59
N LYS A 190 -34.99 -0.01 12.15
CA LYS A 190 -34.34 0.96 13.03
C LYS A 190 -33.73 2.17 12.32
N ALA A 191 -33.49 2.08 11.02
CA ALA A 191 -32.90 3.18 10.29
C ALA A 191 -33.71 4.46 10.40
N ASP A 192 -35.06 4.35 10.23
CA ASP A 192 -35.96 5.50 10.31
C ASP A 192 -36.01 6.10 11.73
N GLU A 193 -35.89 5.24 12.78
CA GLU A 193 -35.91 5.69 14.17
C GLU A 193 -34.65 6.50 14.54
N ILE A 194 -33.52 6.24 13.91
CA ILE A 194 -32.23 6.87 14.25
C ILE A 194 -31.77 7.90 13.23
N ASN A 195 -32.39 7.95 12.04
CA ASN A 195 -32.04 8.87 10.97
C ASN A 195 -32.22 10.32 11.41
N GLY A 196 -31.17 11.12 11.34
CA GLY A 196 -31.19 12.54 11.74
C GLY A 196 -31.30 12.78 13.25
N VAL A 197 -31.27 11.73 14.09
CA VAL A 197 -31.35 11.87 15.53
C VAL A 197 -29.96 12.08 16.13
N THR A 198 -29.84 13.11 16.97
CA THR A 198 -28.60 13.36 17.71
C THR A 198 -28.58 12.56 19.02
N PHE A 199 -27.55 11.75 19.17
CA PHE A 199 -27.26 10.97 20.36
C PHE A 199 -26.15 11.65 21.17
N THR A 200 -26.31 11.70 22.51
CA THR A 200 -25.30 12.22 23.43
C THR A 200 -24.58 11.06 24.12
N CYS A 201 -23.26 11.08 24.11
CA CYS A 201 -22.44 10.11 24.81
C CYS A 201 -22.40 10.44 26.31
N GLN A 202 -22.78 9.48 27.15
CA GLN A 202 -22.77 9.68 28.60
C GLN A 202 -21.42 9.33 29.25
N ASP A 203 -20.57 8.58 28.56
CA ASP A 203 -19.24 8.27 29.05
C ASP A 203 -18.35 9.51 28.97
N LYS A 204 -17.87 9.96 30.12
CA LYS A 204 -16.99 11.13 30.25
C LYS A 204 -15.59 10.89 29.63
N ASN A 205 -15.23 9.63 29.41
CA ASN A 205 -13.98 9.25 28.77
C ASN A 205 -14.14 9.11 27.24
N ALA A 206 -15.35 9.19 26.72
CA ALA A 206 -15.59 9.15 25.28
C ALA A 206 -14.96 10.36 24.61
N LYS A 207 -14.20 10.12 23.55
CA LYS A 207 -13.62 11.18 22.73
C LYS A 207 -14.66 11.91 21.87
N ILE A 208 -15.87 11.36 21.78
CA ILE A 208 -17.03 11.89 21.06
C ILE A 208 -18.08 12.25 22.10
N SER A 209 -18.55 13.49 22.10
CA SER A 209 -19.60 13.98 23.02
C SER A 209 -21.02 13.74 22.50
N SER A 210 -21.20 13.83 21.19
CA SER A 210 -22.47 13.53 20.52
C SER A 210 -22.23 13.10 19.08
N PHE A 211 -23.21 12.43 18.49
CA PHE A 211 -23.20 12.05 17.10
C PHE A 211 -24.61 11.96 16.50
N CYS A 212 -24.67 12.04 15.16
CA CYS A 212 -25.86 11.85 14.36
C CYS A 212 -25.53 10.95 13.17
N LEU A 213 -26.51 10.17 12.73
CA LEU A 213 -26.43 9.38 11.50
C LEU A 213 -27.51 9.85 10.53
N ASP A 214 -27.11 10.28 9.34
CA ASP A 214 -28.03 10.63 8.27
C ASP A 214 -27.88 9.60 7.15
N PHE A 215 -28.96 8.87 6.83
CA PHE A 215 -29.00 7.91 5.73
C PHE A 215 -29.54 8.59 4.47
N LEU A 216 -28.80 8.47 3.39
CA LEU A 216 -29.13 9.11 2.11
C LEU A 216 -29.78 8.09 1.16
N GLU A 217 -30.66 8.56 0.28
CA GLU A 217 -31.29 7.73 -0.75
C GLU A 217 -30.28 7.10 -1.72
N THR A 218 -29.06 7.63 -1.79
CA THR A 218 -27.98 7.15 -2.63
C THR A 218 -27.34 5.85 -2.15
N GLY A 219 -27.76 5.29 -1.00
CA GLY A 219 -27.11 4.16 -0.35
C GLY A 219 -25.80 4.54 0.35
N GLU A 220 -25.69 5.78 0.75
CA GLU A 220 -24.63 6.32 1.59
C GLU A 220 -25.20 6.84 2.90
N GLY A 221 -24.33 7.14 3.84
CA GLY A 221 -24.68 7.87 5.03
C GLY A 221 -23.62 8.88 5.42
N VAL A 222 -24.00 9.77 6.32
CA VAL A 222 -23.10 10.74 6.95
C VAL A 222 -23.13 10.50 8.44
N PHE A 223 -21.98 10.26 9.01
CA PHE A 223 -21.75 10.23 10.45
C PHE A 223 -21.20 11.58 10.88
N THR A 224 -22.07 12.42 11.48
CA THR A 224 -21.67 13.70 12.07
C THR A 224 -21.38 13.46 13.54
N TYR A 225 -20.22 13.89 14.03
CA TYR A 225 -19.83 13.69 15.42
C TYR A 225 -19.09 14.89 15.99
N VAL A 226 -19.18 15.09 17.30
CA VAL A 226 -18.59 16.22 18.00
C VAL A 226 -17.48 15.73 18.92
N THR A 227 -16.28 16.28 18.73
CA THR A 227 -15.10 16.04 19.56
C THR A 227 -14.70 17.33 20.30
N PRO A 228 -13.74 17.30 21.23
CA PRO A 228 -13.17 18.54 21.79
C PRO A 228 -12.58 19.49 20.77
N ARG A 229 -12.33 19.04 19.53
CA ARG A 229 -11.80 19.83 18.41
C ARG A 229 -12.90 20.37 17.48
N GLY A 230 -14.15 20.16 17.79
CA GLY A 230 -15.29 20.61 17.02
C GLY A 230 -16.07 19.48 16.36
N GLU A 231 -17.05 19.90 15.56
CA GLU A 231 -17.89 19.00 14.77
C GLU A 231 -17.14 18.50 13.54
N LYS A 232 -17.35 17.22 13.22
CA LYS A 232 -16.74 16.54 12.09
C LYS A 232 -17.73 15.65 11.39
N GLN A 233 -17.45 15.33 10.14
CA GLN A 233 -18.28 14.45 9.32
C GLN A 233 -17.45 13.37 8.66
N LEU A 234 -18.01 12.15 8.62
CA LEU A 234 -17.48 11.01 7.90
C LEU A 234 -18.58 10.43 7.02
N ARG A 235 -18.34 10.35 5.72
CA ARG A 235 -19.24 9.63 4.79
C ARG A 235 -18.93 8.14 4.84
N PHE A 236 -19.97 7.33 4.80
CA PHE A 236 -19.86 5.87 4.73
C PHE A 236 -20.83 5.29 3.70
N GLY A 237 -20.51 4.12 3.16
CA GLY A 237 -21.39 3.40 2.24
C GLY A 237 -22.16 2.28 2.94
N ILE A 238 -23.37 2.02 2.48
CA ILE A 238 -24.17 0.87 2.88
C ILE A 238 -23.89 -0.25 1.88
N ARG A 239 -23.22 -1.32 2.34
CA ARG A 239 -22.76 -2.45 1.52
C ARG A 239 -21.83 -2.04 0.37
N ARG A 240 -21.10 -0.98 0.52
CA ARG A 240 -20.04 -0.52 -0.40
C ARG A 240 -19.05 0.37 0.33
N ASN A 241 -17.87 0.47 -0.21
CA ASN A 241 -16.89 1.44 0.28
C ASN A 241 -17.17 2.83 -0.29
N VAL A 242 -16.94 3.84 0.53
CA VAL A 242 -16.91 5.25 0.12
C VAL A 242 -15.54 5.79 0.45
N MET A 243 -14.85 6.30 -0.55
CA MET A 243 -13.54 6.90 -0.36
C MET A 243 -13.69 8.33 0.16
N GLY A 244 -12.85 8.70 1.12
CA GLY A 244 -12.87 10.02 1.73
C GLY A 244 -11.61 10.30 2.52
N VAL A 245 -11.54 11.49 3.09
CA VAL A 245 -10.45 11.89 3.99
C VAL A 245 -10.98 11.86 5.42
N LEU A 246 -10.28 11.13 6.30
CA LEU A 246 -10.55 11.16 7.73
C LEU A 246 -9.78 12.33 8.35
N ASP A 247 -10.51 13.38 8.74
CA ASP A 247 -9.92 14.57 9.35
C ASP A 247 -9.66 14.36 10.85
N GLU A 248 -8.76 13.39 11.17
CA GLU A 248 -8.31 13.14 12.54
C GLU A 248 -6.79 13.18 12.59
N PRO A 249 -6.17 14.02 13.45
CA PRO A 249 -4.72 14.23 13.49
C PRO A 249 -3.90 12.99 13.79
N GLN A 250 -4.46 12.05 14.55
CA GLN A 250 -3.80 10.78 14.84
C GLN A 250 -3.64 9.86 13.62
N TYR A 251 -4.35 10.16 12.54
CA TYR A 251 -4.23 9.46 11.26
C TYR A 251 -3.47 10.29 10.20
N SER A 252 -3.05 11.49 10.54
CA SER A 252 -2.25 12.36 9.69
C SER A 252 -0.78 12.36 10.14
N GLY A 253 0.01 11.45 9.60
CA GLY A 253 1.47 11.53 9.64
C GLY A 253 2.17 11.23 10.97
N GLU A 254 1.77 11.82 12.07
CA GLU A 254 2.45 11.61 13.37
C GLU A 254 2.18 10.22 13.97
N ALA A 255 1.02 9.63 13.70
CA ALA A 255 0.65 8.33 14.24
C ALA A 255 1.24 7.15 13.49
N ILE A 256 1.78 7.34 12.30
CA ILE A 256 2.36 6.25 11.49
C ILE A 256 3.61 5.66 12.16
N ASN A 257 4.28 6.40 13.04
CA ASN A 257 5.49 5.97 13.72
C ASN A 257 5.29 5.52 15.18
N HIS A 258 4.08 5.60 15.71
CA HIS A 258 3.78 5.02 17.00
C HIS A 258 3.10 3.68 16.79
N PRO A 259 3.71 2.55 17.21
CA PRO A 259 2.93 1.34 17.39
C PRO A 259 1.77 1.72 18.31
N ALA A 260 0.56 1.51 17.84
CA ALA A 260 -0.59 1.60 18.71
C ALA A 260 -0.31 0.65 19.88
N GLY A 261 -0.04 1.26 21.04
CA GLY A 261 0.05 0.53 22.28
C GLY A 261 -1.34 0.01 22.66
#